data_8f292e15e0a9098b87098fe0bb4cf90b
#
_entry.id   8f292e15e0a9098b87098fe0bb4cf90b
#
_cell.length_a   1.000
_cell.length_b   1.000
_cell.length_c   1.000
_cell.angle_alpha   90.00
_cell.angle_beta   90.00
_cell.angle_gamma   90.00
#
_symmetry.space_group_name_H-M   'P 1'
#
loop_
_entity.id
_entity.type
_entity.pdbx_description
1 polymer ?
#
loop_
_entity_poly.entity_id
_entity_poly.type
_entity_poly.pdbx_seq_one_letter_code
_entity_poly.pdbx_strand_id
1 'polypeptide(L)'
;MTAKIPLVELMKQKIVLFDGAMGTEIQKLNPNPEDFPDGKDGFNDGLSFTRPEWIKNIHRNYLKAGADCIETNTFGSNKLKLEEYGYGDKTLEFNKKIAELAVDIAKEFSDKPRYVVGSMGPTGFLPSSNDPSLGQIPLEKIREAFEIQAEGLILGGVDALLIETSQDILEVKMAIEACHDAMKKTGKKVPIIANVTLDKYGKMLLGTNIQAAYTTVSDMGIDAFGLNCSTGPVEMTPSIQWLNEQNDLPLLVVPNAGMPENQGGRAVYKMTPQDMAKVMKDFLSQYGKVRIIGGCCGTNTEHIALLRKIIDEKQSENKR
;
A
#
# COMPACT_ATOMS: atom_id res chain seq x y z
N MET A 1 -26.12 -5.05 11.21
CA MET A 1 -24.80 -4.97 10.56
C MET A 1 -25.01 -4.90 9.06
N THR A 2 -24.49 -3.89 8.39
CA THR A 2 -24.45 -3.84 6.92
C THR A 2 -23.56 -4.99 6.42
N ALA A 3 -24.06 -5.78 5.47
CA ALA A 3 -23.28 -6.87 4.89
C ALA A 3 -22.00 -6.31 4.23
N LYS A 4 -20.88 -7.01 4.40
CA LYS A 4 -19.60 -6.67 3.75
C LYS A 4 -19.72 -6.99 2.26
N ILE A 5 -19.66 -5.96 1.41
CA ILE A 5 -19.63 -6.11 -0.04
C ILE A 5 -18.16 -6.20 -0.53
N PRO A 6 -17.89 -6.75 -1.73
CA PRO A 6 -16.54 -6.76 -2.28
C PRO A 6 -15.94 -5.34 -2.35
N LEU A 7 -14.63 -5.21 -2.11
CA LEU A 7 -13.97 -3.90 -2.06
C LEU A 7 -14.12 -3.13 -3.39
N VAL A 8 -14.08 -3.81 -4.53
CA VAL A 8 -14.31 -3.20 -5.85
C VAL A 8 -15.69 -2.54 -5.94
N GLU A 9 -16.73 -3.21 -5.42
CA GLU A 9 -18.07 -2.64 -5.41
C GLU A 9 -18.20 -1.47 -4.44
N LEU A 10 -17.46 -1.51 -3.33
CA LEU A 10 -17.40 -0.38 -2.40
C LEU A 10 -16.78 0.85 -3.05
N MET A 11 -15.67 0.68 -3.78
CA MET A 11 -15.00 1.76 -4.51
C MET A 11 -15.89 2.44 -5.56
N LYS A 12 -16.81 1.71 -6.17
CA LYS A 12 -17.80 2.28 -7.11
C LYS A 12 -18.84 3.15 -6.39
N GLN A 13 -19.20 2.79 -5.15
CA GLN A 13 -20.28 3.43 -4.41
C GLN A 13 -19.83 4.63 -3.59
N LYS A 14 -18.63 4.59 -3.01
CA LYS A 14 -18.12 5.63 -2.13
C LYS A 14 -16.59 5.78 -2.22
N ILE A 15 -16.09 6.87 -1.68
CA ILE A 15 -14.65 7.05 -1.46
C ILE A 15 -14.24 6.17 -0.28
N VAL A 16 -13.20 5.38 -0.47
CA VAL A 16 -12.65 4.43 0.51
C VAL A 16 -11.41 5.06 1.16
N LEU A 17 -11.33 4.99 2.48
CA LEU A 17 -10.20 5.47 3.26
C LEU A 17 -9.29 4.31 3.65
N PHE A 18 -8.06 4.33 3.15
CA PHE A 18 -6.98 3.46 3.62
C PHE A 18 -6.36 4.03 4.89
N ASP A 19 -5.56 3.23 5.56
CA ASP A 19 -4.82 3.63 6.75
C ASP A 19 -3.63 4.54 6.44
N GLY A 20 -2.74 4.68 7.40
CA GLY A 20 -1.52 5.48 7.31
C GLY A 20 -0.27 4.63 7.47
N ALA A 21 0.86 5.31 7.64
CA ALA A 21 2.17 4.68 7.69
C ALA A 21 2.32 3.63 8.79
N MET A 22 2.71 2.40 8.42
CA MET A 22 3.13 1.36 9.36
C MET A 22 4.56 1.63 9.85
N GLY A 23 5.50 1.81 8.93
CA GLY A 23 6.93 1.93 9.26
C GLY A 23 7.25 3.10 10.17
N THR A 24 6.69 4.30 9.94
CA THR A 24 6.93 5.46 10.81
C THR A 24 6.24 5.33 12.17
N GLU A 25 5.12 4.62 12.26
CA GLU A 25 4.50 4.31 13.56
C GLU A 25 5.35 3.30 14.37
N ILE A 26 5.91 2.28 13.71
CA ILE A 26 6.88 1.36 14.35
C ILE A 26 8.11 2.14 14.85
N GLN A 27 8.67 3.05 14.05
CA GLN A 27 9.84 3.84 14.46
C GLN A 27 9.59 4.69 15.72
N LYS A 28 8.37 5.19 15.93
CA LYS A 28 8.00 5.93 17.14
C LYS A 28 8.05 5.08 18.41
N LEU A 29 7.92 3.76 18.28
CA LEU A 29 8.04 2.81 19.39
C LEU A 29 9.50 2.57 19.80
N ASN A 30 10.47 3.11 19.04
CA ASN A 30 11.91 2.98 19.26
C ASN A 30 12.34 1.52 19.47
N PRO A 31 12.09 0.60 18.51
CA PRO A 31 12.45 -0.79 18.67
C PRO A 31 13.98 -0.94 18.83
N ASN A 32 14.37 -1.85 19.69
CA ASN A 32 15.75 -2.29 19.85
C ASN A 32 16.01 -3.54 18.99
N PRO A 33 17.26 -3.89 18.68
CA PRO A 33 17.56 -5.12 17.94
C PRO A 33 16.89 -6.38 18.50
N GLU A 34 16.78 -6.48 19.82
CA GLU A 34 16.14 -7.61 20.54
C GLU A 34 14.61 -7.72 20.28
N ASP A 35 13.97 -6.67 19.81
CA ASP A 35 12.57 -6.69 19.45
C ASP A 35 12.32 -7.42 18.14
N PHE A 36 13.31 -7.43 17.25
CA PHE A 36 13.21 -8.08 15.96
C PHE A 36 13.55 -9.57 16.00
N PRO A 37 12.98 -10.41 15.13
CA PRO A 37 13.36 -11.81 15.02
C PRO A 37 14.88 -11.96 14.82
N ASP A 38 15.51 -12.83 15.59
CA ASP A 38 16.95 -13.10 15.55
C ASP A 38 17.84 -11.85 15.69
N GLY A 39 17.33 -10.77 16.32
CA GLY A 39 18.07 -9.52 16.48
C GLY A 39 18.32 -8.75 15.18
N LYS A 40 17.56 -9.03 14.11
CA LYS A 40 17.75 -8.45 12.77
C LYS A 40 17.07 -7.10 12.68
N ASP A 41 17.81 -6.05 13.06
CA ASP A 41 17.33 -4.67 13.04
C ASP A 41 16.75 -4.26 11.68
N GLY A 42 15.65 -3.54 11.69
CA GLY A 42 14.94 -3.09 10.50
C GLY A 42 13.99 -4.12 9.88
N PHE A 43 13.93 -5.35 10.40
CA PHE A 43 12.99 -6.36 9.96
C PHE A 43 11.58 -6.10 10.52
N ASN A 44 10.96 -4.99 10.07
CA ASN A 44 9.68 -4.50 10.58
C ASN A 44 8.53 -5.51 10.46
N ASP A 45 8.46 -6.25 9.35
CA ASP A 45 7.42 -7.25 9.12
C ASP A 45 7.48 -8.37 10.17
N GLY A 46 8.72 -8.71 10.60
CA GLY A 46 8.99 -9.70 11.63
C GLY A 46 8.46 -9.34 13.01
N LEU A 47 8.25 -8.04 13.30
CA LEU A 47 7.63 -7.59 14.55
C LEU A 47 6.20 -8.12 14.72
N SER A 48 5.55 -8.53 13.65
CA SER A 48 4.26 -9.22 13.72
C SER A 48 4.30 -10.54 14.52
N PHE A 49 5.48 -11.13 14.67
CA PHE A 49 5.70 -12.36 15.45
C PHE A 49 6.30 -12.11 16.84
N THR A 50 7.24 -11.18 16.94
CA THR A 50 7.96 -10.91 18.19
C THR A 50 7.30 -9.84 19.05
N ARG A 51 6.61 -8.88 18.41
CA ARG A 51 5.87 -7.79 19.06
C ARG A 51 4.46 -7.62 18.46
N PRO A 52 3.65 -8.69 18.39
CA PRO A 52 2.35 -8.65 17.70
C PRO A 52 1.41 -7.58 18.24
N GLU A 53 1.45 -7.26 19.52
CA GLU A 53 0.58 -6.22 20.08
C GLU A 53 0.93 -4.81 19.59
N TRP A 54 2.17 -4.54 19.20
CA TRP A 54 2.53 -3.26 18.59
C TRP A 54 1.82 -3.10 17.26
N ILE A 55 1.92 -4.10 16.40
CA ILE A 55 1.29 -4.11 15.07
C ILE A 55 -0.23 -4.06 15.20
N LYS A 56 -0.81 -4.88 16.06
CA LYS A 56 -2.25 -4.87 16.34
C LYS A 56 -2.74 -3.50 16.81
N ASN A 57 -1.98 -2.83 17.68
CA ASN A 57 -2.36 -1.51 18.19
C ASN A 57 -2.27 -0.43 17.09
N ILE A 58 -1.29 -0.50 16.20
CA ILE A 58 -1.22 0.40 15.04
C ILE A 58 -2.46 0.22 14.17
N HIS A 59 -2.82 -1.01 13.81
CA HIS A 59 -4.04 -1.30 13.06
C HIS A 59 -5.30 -0.80 13.77
N ARG A 60 -5.47 -1.10 15.07
CA ARG A 60 -6.62 -0.62 15.86
C ARG A 60 -6.72 0.91 15.86
N ASN A 61 -5.60 1.60 15.97
CA ASN A 61 -5.58 3.05 16.00
C ASN A 61 -6.03 3.66 14.68
N TYR A 62 -5.61 3.10 13.54
CA TYR A 62 -6.08 3.54 12.23
C TYR A 62 -7.56 3.23 12.01
N LEU A 63 -8.05 2.05 12.43
CA LEU A 63 -9.48 1.74 12.35
C LEU A 63 -10.33 2.65 13.23
N LYS A 64 -9.85 3.00 14.45
CA LYS A 64 -10.49 4.00 15.32
C LYS A 64 -10.48 5.40 14.72
N ALA A 65 -9.43 5.77 13.98
CA ALA A 65 -9.34 7.04 13.24
C ALA A 65 -10.30 7.09 12.03
N GLY A 66 -10.94 5.97 11.69
CA GLY A 66 -11.99 5.91 10.68
C GLY A 66 -11.59 5.25 9.37
N ALA A 67 -10.39 4.65 9.25
CA ALA A 67 -9.99 3.88 8.07
C ALA A 67 -11.03 2.83 7.71
N ASP A 68 -11.36 2.69 6.44
CA ASP A 68 -12.19 1.59 5.92
C ASP A 68 -11.33 0.34 5.68
N CYS A 69 -10.07 0.54 5.29
CA CYS A 69 -9.09 -0.50 4.99
C CYS A 69 -7.84 -0.34 5.87
N ILE A 70 -7.24 -1.45 6.26
CA ILE A 70 -5.88 -1.51 6.81
C ILE A 70 -4.99 -2.36 5.90
N GLU A 71 -3.74 -1.97 5.75
CA GLU A 71 -2.73 -2.70 5.01
C GLU A 71 -2.00 -3.66 5.93
N THR A 72 -1.71 -4.88 5.46
CA THR A 72 -0.94 -5.85 6.26
C THR A 72 0.50 -5.38 6.46
N ASN A 73 1.13 -5.76 7.57
CA ASN A 73 2.55 -5.46 7.81
C ASN A 73 3.46 -6.44 7.04
N THR A 74 3.32 -6.47 5.71
CA THR A 74 4.00 -7.41 4.79
C THR A 74 4.72 -6.73 3.63
N PHE A 75 5.02 -5.45 3.75
CA PHE A 75 5.68 -4.65 2.71
C PHE A 75 6.98 -5.30 2.20
N GLY A 76 7.84 -5.77 3.10
CA GLY A 76 9.10 -6.44 2.81
C GLY A 76 9.00 -7.97 2.84
N SER A 77 7.83 -8.56 2.68
CA SER A 77 7.61 -10.00 2.90
C SER A 77 7.55 -10.84 1.61
N ASN A 78 8.05 -10.33 0.46
CA ASN A 78 8.31 -11.20 -0.69
C ASN A 78 9.53 -12.10 -0.41
N LYS A 79 9.64 -13.21 -1.14
CA LYS A 79 10.68 -14.22 -0.91
C LYS A 79 12.10 -13.65 -0.94
N LEU A 80 12.39 -12.76 -1.92
CA LEU A 80 13.72 -12.18 -2.09
C LEU A 80 14.10 -11.29 -0.91
N LYS A 81 13.18 -10.50 -0.38
CA LYS A 81 13.43 -9.69 0.82
C LYS A 81 13.52 -10.53 2.08
N LEU A 82 12.68 -11.56 2.22
CA LEU A 82 12.75 -12.46 3.38
C LEU A 82 14.03 -13.31 3.37
N GLU A 83 14.62 -13.62 2.20
CA GLU A 83 15.92 -14.30 2.10
C GLU A 83 17.04 -13.49 2.75
N GLU A 84 17.02 -12.15 2.67
CA GLU A 84 17.99 -11.27 3.36
C GLU A 84 17.98 -11.47 4.88
N TYR A 85 16.83 -11.88 5.42
CA TYR A 85 16.64 -12.17 6.84
C TYR A 85 16.66 -13.69 7.16
N GLY A 86 16.91 -14.57 6.15
CA GLY A 86 16.92 -16.01 6.34
C GLY A 86 15.54 -16.65 6.50
N TYR A 87 14.50 -15.98 6.05
CA TYR A 87 13.12 -16.44 6.13
C TYR A 87 12.48 -16.74 4.75
N GLY A 88 13.26 -16.77 3.67
CA GLY A 88 12.76 -16.99 2.30
C GLY A 88 11.92 -18.25 2.15
N ASP A 89 12.33 -19.37 2.76
CA ASP A 89 11.58 -20.64 2.72
C ASP A 89 10.24 -20.60 3.48
N LYS A 90 10.03 -19.57 4.31
CA LYS A 90 8.81 -19.39 5.12
C LYS A 90 7.86 -18.35 4.53
N THR A 91 8.11 -17.83 3.35
CA THR A 91 7.39 -16.70 2.74
C THR A 91 5.87 -16.90 2.75
N LEU A 92 5.39 -18.06 2.34
CA LEU A 92 3.94 -18.34 2.32
C LEU A 92 3.32 -18.27 3.71
N GLU A 93 3.88 -19.01 4.67
CA GLU A 93 3.37 -19.08 6.03
C GLU A 93 3.48 -17.72 6.73
N PHE A 94 4.57 -17.00 6.49
CA PHE A 94 4.84 -15.67 7.04
C PHE A 94 3.74 -14.68 6.64
N ASN A 95 3.48 -14.54 5.35
CA ASN A 95 2.45 -13.65 4.84
C ASN A 95 1.04 -14.06 5.29
N LYS A 96 0.75 -15.36 5.28
CA LYS A 96 -0.55 -15.87 5.75
C LYS A 96 -0.82 -15.48 7.19
N LYS A 97 0.12 -15.70 8.11
CA LYS A 97 -0.05 -15.39 9.54
C LYS A 97 -0.20 -13.89 9.80
N ILE A 98 0.55 -13.05 9.09
CA ILE A 98 0.43 -11.59 9.24
C ILE A 98 -0.91 -11.10 8.69
N ALA A 99 -1.38 -11.65 7.57
CA ALA A 99 -2.70 -11.35 7.05
C ALA A 99 -3.81 -11.78 8.02
N GLU A 100 -3.73 -12.98 8.58
CA GLU A 100 -4.68 -13.47 9.61
C GLU A 100 -4.73 -12.52 10.82
N LEU A 101 -3.57 -12.02 11.29
CA LEU A 101 -3.52 -11.05 12.38
C LEU A 101 -4.31 -9.77 12.04
N ALA A 102 -4.11 -9.20 10.87
CA ALA A 102 -4.82 -8.00 10.44
C ALA A 102 -6.32 -8.26 10.26
N VAL A 103 -6.69 -9.43 9.70
CA VAL A 103 -8.11 -9.85 9.53
C VAL A 103 -8.79 -9.98 10.90
N ASP A 104 -8.13 -10.53 11.91
CA ASP A 104 -8.71 -10.68 13.24
C ASP A 104 -8.91 -9.31 13.91
N ILE A 105 -7.97 -8.38 13.75
CA ILE A 105 -8.15 -6.99 14.22
C ILE A 105 -9.32 -6.30 13.50
N ALA A 106 -9.46 -6.48 12.20
CA ALA A 106 -10.58 -5.89 11.45
C ALA A 106 -11.95 -6.39 11.96
N LYS A 107 -12.05 -7.65 12.40
CA LYS A 107 -13.25 -8.24 12.98
C LYS A 107 -13.63 -7.68 14.36
N GLU A 108 -12.70 -7.07 15.11
CA GLU A 108 -12.99 -6.41 16.38
C GLU A 108 -13.93 -5.21 16.21
N PHE A 109 -14.04 -4.67 14.98
CA PHE A 109 -14.83 -3.48 14.67
C PHE A 109 -16.13 -3.88 13.99
N SER A 110 -17.27 -3.55 14.63
CA SER A 110 -18.62 -3.91 14.17
C SER A 110 -19.48 -2.71 13.74
N ASP A 111 -18.96 -1.49 13.85
CA ASP A 111 -19.63 -0.25 13.48
C ASP A 111 -19.91 -0.16 11.97
N LYS A 112 -18.97 -0.60 11.16
CA LYS A 112 -19.05 -0.73 9.71
C LYS A 112 -18.13 -1.84 9.22
N PRO A 113 -18.33 -2.36 7.98
CA PRO A 113 -17.39 -3.32 7.39
C PRO A 113 -15.98 -2.72 7.30
N ARG A 114 -14.98 -3.51 7.72
CA ARG A 114 -13.56 -3.20 7.59
C ARG A 114 -12.91 -4.17 6.62
N TYR A 115 -11.91 -3.70 5.91
CA TYR A 115 -11.21 -4.46 4.87
C TYR A 115 -9.74 -4.58 5.20
N VAL A 116 -9.14 -5.67 4.77
CA VAL A 116 -7.71 -5.92 4.92
C VAL A 116 -7.11 -6.03 3.52
N VAL A 117 -6.08 -5.25 3.27
CA VAL A 117 -5.38 -5.20 1.98
C VAL A 117 -3.98 -5.75 2.17
N GLY A 118 -3.62 -6.73 1.35
CA GLY A 118 -2.30 -7.36 1.40
C GLY A 118 -1.23 -6.47 0.77
N SER A 119 -0.38 -5.87 1.58
CA SER A 119 0.73 -5.02 1.12
C SER A 119 1.85 -5.85 0.49
N MET A 120 2.28 -5.48 -0.71
CA MET A 120 3.32 -6.10 -1.51
C MET A 120 4.28 -5.02 -2.03
N GLY A 121 5.33 -4.75 -1.28
CA GLY A 121 6.36 -3.78 -1.64
C GLY A 121 7.42 -4.36 -2.59
N PRO A 122 8.36 -3.53 -3.09
CA PRO A 122 9.34 -3.92 -4.09
C PRO A 122 10.34 -4.97 -3.56
N THR A 123 10.91 -5.73 -4.49
CA THR A 123 11.90 -6.78 -4.18
C THR A 123 13.27 -6.21 -3.82
N GLY A 124 13.52 -4.94 -4.15
CA GLY A 124 14.84 -4.32 -4.07
C GLY A 124 15.64 -4.44 -5.36
N PHE A 125 15.16 -5.20 -6.34
CA PHE A 125 15.74 -5.28 -7.67
C PHE A 125 15.05 -4.29 -8.63
N LEU A 126 15.79 -3.90 -9.66
CA LEU A 126 15.29 -3.02 -10.74
C LEU A 126 15.55 -3.74 -12.08
N PRO A 127 14.66 -4.65 -12.50
CA PRO A 127 14.90 -5.51 -13.66
C PRO A 127 15.09 -4.75 -14.98
N SER A 128 14.65 -3.49 -15.07
CA SER A 128 14.92 -2.61 -16.23
C SER A 128 16.26 -1.88 -16.13
N SER A 129 17.02 -2.04 -15.05
CA SER A 129 18.31 -1.38 -14.85
C SER A 129 19.43 -2.08 -15.60
N ASN A 130 20.36 -1.28 -16.16
CA ASN A 130 21.61 -1.78 -16.72
C ASN A 130 22.68 -2.04 -15.63
N ASP A 131 22.42 -1.67 -14.37
CA ASP A 131 23.32 -1.97 -13.25
C ASP A 131 23.27 -3.46 -12.93
N PRO A 132 24.41 -4.20 -13.04
CA PRO A 132 24.43 -5.63 -12.78
C PRO A 132 24.00 -6.03 -11.37
N SER A 133 24.18 -5.15 -10.38
CA SER A 133 23.82 -5.43 -8.99
C SER A 133 22.30 -5.34 -8.73
N LEU A 134 21.58 -4.61 -9.57
CA LEU A 134 20.15 -4.34 -9.42
C LEU A 134 19.29 -5.01 -10.51
N GLY A 135 19.81 -5.05 -11.77
CA GLY A 135 19.05 -5.47 -12.94
C GLY A 135 19.25 -6.95 -13.34
N GLN A 136 20.35 -7.58 -12.96
CA GLN A 136 20.64 -8.95 -13.40
C GLN A 136 19.95 -10.01 -12.52
N ILE A 137 18.61 -9.98 -12.52
CA ILE A 137 17.80 -10.99 -11.88
C ILE A 137 16.84 -11.60 -12.92
N PRO A 138 16.69 -12.91 -13.02
CA PRO A 138 15.67 -13.54 -13.86
C PRO A 138 14.28 -13.07 -13.46
N LEU A 139 13.46 -12.64 -14.42
CA LEU A 139 12.08 -12.17 -14.18
C LEU A 139 11.22 -13.23 -13.50
N GLU A 140 11.46 -14.48 -13.81
CA GLU A 140 10.79 -15.64 -13.19
C GLU A 140 11.00 -15.68 -11.67
N LYS A 141 12.19 -15.27 -11.18
CA LYS A 141 12.46 -15.21 -9.74
C LYS A 141 11.70 -14.08 -9.06
N ILE A 142 11.57 -12.93 -9.72
CA ILE A 142 10.74 -11.82 -9.23
C ILE A 142 9.28 -12.27 -9.17
N ARG A 143 8.78 -12.88 -10.26
CA ARG A 143 7.41 -13.39 -10.32
C ARG A 143 7.13 -14.45 -9.27
N GLU A 144 8.02 -15.44 -9.09
CA GLU A 144 7.91 -16.47 -8.04
C GLU A 144 7.87 -15.83 -6.64
N ALA A 145 8.72 -14.84 -6.38
CA ALA A 145 8.77 -14.17 -5.07
C ALA A 145 7.44 -13.49 -4.71
N PHE A 146 6.82 -12.80 -5.68
CA PHE A 146 5.51 -12.20 -5.50
C PHE A 146 4.36 -13.22 -5.49
N GLU A 147 4.45 -14.31 -6.28
CA GLU A 147 3.42 -15.36 -6.30
C GLU A 147 3.27 -16.00 -4.93
N ILE A 148 4.38 -16.39 -4.29
CA ILE A 148 4.35 -17.00 -2.95
C ILE A 148 3.82 -16.01 -1.91
N GLN A 149 4.20 -14.73 -2.01
CA GLN A 149 3.68 -13.68 -1.14
C GLN A 149 2.17 -13.53 -1.31
N ALA A 150 1.70 -13.34 -2.53
CA ALA A 150 0.28 -13.18 -2.85
C ALA A 150 -0.54 -14.41 -2.42
N GLU A 151 -0.02 -15.63 -2.63
CA GLU A 151 -0.66 -16.86 -2.17
C GLU A 151 -0.86 -16.85 -0.66
N GLY A 152 0.18 -16.52 0.11
CA GLY A 152 0.09 -16.42 1.57
C GLY A 152 -0.94 -15.39 2.02
N LEU A 153 -0.94 -14.19 1.41
CA LEU A 153 -1.91 -13.14 1.71
C LEU A 153 -3.36 -13.57 1.41
N ILE A 154 -3.61 -14.17 0.25
CA ILE A 154 -4.95 -14.67 -0.13
C ILE A 154 -5.42 -15.76 0.84
N LEU A 155 -4.55 -16.69 1.21
CA LEU A 155 -4.87 -17.75 2.18
C LEU A 155 -5.12 -17.19 3.57
N GLY A 156 -4.44 -16.10 3.95
CA GLY A 156 -4.67 -15.37 5.19
C GLY A 156 -5.95 -14.54 5.23
N GLY A 157 -6.65 -14.42 4.09
CA GLY A 157 -8.01 -13.86 4.03
C GLY A 157 -8.07 -12.37 3.75
N VAL A 158 -7.09 -11.80 3.04
CA VAL A 158 -7.16 -10.40 2.60
C VAL A 158 -8.29 -10.16 1.61
N ASP A 159 -8.79 -8.93 1.58
CA ASP A 159 -9.89 -8.50 0.70
C ASP A 159 -9.40 -7.96 -0.65
N ALA A 160 -8.10 -7.64 -0.77
CA ALA A 160 -7.43 -7.21 -1.98
C ALA A 160 -5.91 -7.40 -1.85
N LEU A 161 -5.20 -7.40 -2.98
CA LEU A 161 -3.74 -7.30 -3.05
C LEU A 161 -3.34 -5.89 -3.50
N LEU A 162 -2.34 -5.31 -2.86
CA LEU A 162 -1.81 -3.99 -3.15
C LEU A 162 -0.33 -4.10 -3.52
N ILE A 163 -0.03 -3.90 -4.79
CA ILE A 163 1.34 -3.69 -5.27
C ILE A 163 1.66 -2.22 -5.04
N GLU A 164 2.67 -1.92 -4.24
CA GLU A 164 2.92 -0.54 -3.82
C GLU A 164 4.41 -0.16 -3.83
N THR A 165 4.65 1.15 -3.88
CA THR A 165 5.99 1.76 -3.80
C THR A 165 6.94 1.26 -4.89
N SER A 166 6.40 0.73 -5.99
CA SER A 166 7.21 0.18 -7.07
C SER A 166 7.86 1.28 -7.91
N GLN A 167 9.15 1.13 -8.16
CA GLN A 167 10.01 2.09 -8.86
C GLN A 167 10.42 1.63 -10.27
N ASP A 168 10.08 0.39 -10.65
CA ASP A 168 10.35 -0.20 -11.96
C ASP A 168 9.06 -0.82 -12.52
N ILE A 169 8.66 -0.38 -13.70
CA ILE A 169 7.41 -0.84 -14.30
C ILE A 169 7.43 -2.33 -14.71
N LEU A 170 8.61 -2.88 -15.01
CA LEU A 170 8.73 -4.30 -15.30
C LEU A 170 8.52 -5.15 -14.04
N GLU A 171 8.98 -4.68 -12.87
CA GLU A 171 8.67 -5.31 -11.59
C GLU A 171 7.16 -5.30 -11.30
N VAL A 172 6.48 -4.17 -11.56
CA VAL A 172 5.00 -4.08 -11.41
C VAL A 172 4.30 -5.10 -12.28
N LYS A 173 4.73 -5.28 -13.54
CA LYS A 173 4.18 -6.33 -14.43
C LYS A 173 4.32 -7.71 -13.83
N MET A 174 5.51 -8.06 -13.35
CA MET A 174 5.77 -9.36 -12.74
C MET A 174 4.91 -9.58 -11.49
N ALA A 175 4.72 -8.55 -10.67
CA ALA A 175 3.86 -8.62 -9.50
C ALA A 175 2.38 -8.83 -9.87
N ILE A 176 1.86 -8.18 -10.90
CA ILE A 176 0.48 -8.37 -11.38
C ILE A 176 0.28 -9.80 -11.90
N GLU A 177 1.20 -10.30 -12.74
CA GLU A 177 1.15 -11.67 -13.24
C GLU A 177 1.19 -12.69 -12.08
N ALA A 178 2.05 -12.47 -11.09
CA ALA A 178 2.16 -13.28 -9.89
C ALA A 178 0.85 -13.31 -9.08
N CYS A 179 0.17 -12.17 -8.94
CA CYS A 179 -1.13 -12.09 -8.29
C CYS A 179 -2.17 -12.97 -9.00
N HIS A 180 -2.21 -12.93 -10.34
CA HIS A 180 -3.11 -13.79 -11.12
C HIS A 180 -2.77 -15.28 -10.97
N ASP A 181 -1.50 -15.65 -10.92
CA ASP A 181 -1.09 -17.04 -10.72
C ASP A 181 -1.45 -17.53 -9.31
N ALA A 182 -1.22 -16.71 -8.28
CA ALA A 182 -1.64 -17.00 -6.90
C ALA A 182 -3.16 -17.19 -6.79
N MET A 183 -3.96 -16.37 -7.48
CA MET A 183 -5.41 -16.54 -7.53
C MET A 183 -5.82 -17.85 -8.22
N LYS A 184 -5.17 -18.24 -9.31
CA LYS A 184 -5.42 -19.54 -9.97
C LYS A 184 -5.07 -20.69 -9.03
N LYS A 185 -3.94 -20.60 -8.35
CA LYS A 185 -3.42 -21.64 -7.44
C LYS A 185 -4.30 -21.83 -6.20
N THR A 186 -4.77 -20.73 -5.62
CA THR A 186 -5.64 -20.75 -4.43
C THR A 186 -7.12 -21.01 -4.75
N GLY A 187 -7.54 -20.82 -6.00
CA GLY A 187 -8.95 -20.86 -6.41
C GLY A 187 -9.78 -19.68 -5.90
N LYS A 188 -9.13 -18.65 -5.33
CA LYS A 188 -9.79 -17.46 -4.77
C LYS A 188 -9.45 -16.23 -5.61
N LYS A 189 -10.47 -15.44 -5.95
CA LYS A 189 -10.29 -14.17 -6.64
C LYS A 189 -10.38 -13.02 -5.63
N VAL A 190 -9.40 -12.13 -5.67
CA VAL A 190 -9.37 -10.88 -4.91
C VAL A 190 -8.96 -9.73 -5.85
N PRO A 191 -9.41 -8.50 -5.62
CA PRO A 191 -8.99 -7.34 -6.40
C PRO A 191 -7.47 -7.13 -6.37
N ILE A 192 -6.92 -6.62 -7.47
CA ILE A 192 -5.53 -6.16 -7.58
C ILE A 192 -5.52 -4.65 -7.68
N ILE A 193 -4.85 -3.99 -6.76
CA ILE A 193 -4.57 -2.55 -6.79
C ILE A 193 -3.09 -2.39 -7.10
N ALA A 194 -2.76 -1.66 -8.18
CA ALA A 194 -1.37 -1.43 -8.56
C ALA A 194 -0.99 0.04 -8.41
N ASN A 195 0.03 0.31 -7.60
CA ASN A 195 0.59 1.64 -7.41
C ASN A 195 2.01 1.71 -7.96
N VAL A 196 2.34 2.89 -8.49
CA VAL A 196 3.70 3.26 -8.83
C VAL A 196 4.15 4.43 -7.96
N THR A 197 5.47 4.55 -7.78
CA THR A 197 6.07 5.64 -7.04
C THR A 197 6.82 6.55 -8.01
N LEU A 198 6.51 7.83 -7.95
CA LEU A 198 7.08 8.86 -8.83
C LEU A 198 7.89 9.87 -8.01
N ASP A 199 8.95 10.37 -8.61
CA ASP A 199 9.68 11.52 -8.09
C ASP A 199 8.88 12.83 -8.28
N LYS A 200 9.43 13.94 -7.82
CA LYS A 200 8.82 15.28 -7.99
C LYS A 200 8.66 15.74 -9.44
N TYR A 201 9.26 15.04 -10.39
CA TYR A 201 9.15 15.30 -11.83
C TYR A 201 8.14 14.37 -12.53
N GLY A 202 7.43 13.53 -11.78
CA GLY A 202 6.44 12.59 -12.30
C GLY A 202 7.03 11.37 -13.00
N LYS A 203 8.22 10.92 -12.57
CA LYS A 203 8.92 9.76 -13.14
C LYS A 203 9.24 8.72 -12.08
N MET A 204 9.11 7.46 -12.47
CA MET A 204 9.69 6.34 -11.73
C MET A 204 11.23 6.42 -11.78
N LEU A 205 11.91 5.68 -10.92
CA LEU A 205 13.37 5.78 -10.72
C LEU A 205 14.18 5.65 -12.03
N LEU A 206 13.75 4.78 -12.93
CA LEU A 206 14.40 4.56 -14.22
C LEU A 206 13.83 5.41 -15.38
N GLY A 207 13.05 6.45 -15.06
CA GLY A 207 12.58 7.45 -16.02
C GLY A 207 11.22 7.20 -16.64
N THR A 208 10.54 6.09 -16.34
CA THR A 208 9.17 5.82 -16.80
C THR A 208 8.21 6.87 -16.24
N ASN A 209 7.52 7.59 -17.10
CA ASN A 209 6.50 8.56 -16.69
C ASN A 209 5.15 7.90 -16.42
N ILE A 210 4.21 8.66 -15.85
CA ILE A 210 2.88 8.12 -15.48
C ILE A 210 2.10 7.57 -16.67
N GLN A 211 2.22 8.20 -17.85
CA GLN A 211 1.56 7.77 -19.08
C GLN A 211 2.02 6.37 -19.50
N ALA A 212 3.33 6.18 -19.59
CA ALA A 212 3.92 4.90 -19.94
C ALA A 212 3.64 3.84 -18.86
N ALA A 213 3.71 4.21 -17.58
CA ALA A 213 3.43 3.29 -16.49
C ALA A 213 1.97 2.78 -16.57
N TYR A 214 1.00 3.68 -16.65
CA TYR A 214 -0.41 3.31 -16.74
C TYR A 214 -0.71 2.46 -17.99
N THR A 215 -0.27 2.92 -19.17
CA THR A 215 -0.49 2.19 -20.44
C THR A 215 0.09 0.77 -20.42
N THR A 216 1.19 0.58 -19.67
CA THR A 216 1.83 -0.73 -19.56
C THR A 216 0.99 -1.74 -18.76
N VAL A 217 0.22 -1.28 -17.76
CA VAL A 217 -0.46 -2.19 -16.82
C VAL A 217 -1.99 -2.13 -16.87
N SER A 218 -2.58 -1.15 -17.52
CA SER A 218 -4.03 -0.93 -17.54
C SER A 218 -4.84 -2.13 -18.01
N ASP A 219 -4.33 -2.87 -18.99
CA ASP A 219 -5.01 -4.04 -19.57
C ASP A 219 -4.59 -5.37 -18.91
N MET A 220 -3.83 -5.33 -17.81
CA MET A 220 -3.37 -6.52 -17.10
C MET A 220 -4.36 -7.06 -16.06
N GLY A 221 -5.60 -6.59 -16.06
CA GLY A 221 -6.65 -7.10 -15.15
C GLY A 221 -6.50 -6.59 -13.72
N ILE A 222 -6.03 -5.36 -13.55
CA ILE A 222 -6.04 -4.65 -12.26
C ILE A 222 -7.40 -3.96 -12.03
N ASP A 223 -7.78 -3.78 -10.78
CA ASP A 223 -9.08 -3.22 -10.38
C ASP A 223 -9.01 -1.74 -9.96
N ALA A 224 -7.82 -1.26 -9.62
CA ALA A 224 -7.51 0.13 -9.36
C ALA A 224 -6.04 0.43 -9.67
N PHE A 225 -5.75 1.69 -9.99
CA PHE A 225 -4.39 2.16 -10.23
C PHE A 225 -4.11 3.43 -9.45
N GLY A 226 -2.86 3.67 -9.08
CA GLY A 226 -2.56 4.89 -8.33
C GLY A 226 -1.10 5.17 -8.04
N LEU A 227 -0.94 6.10 -7.12
CA LEU A 227 0.36 6.61 -6.67
C LEU A 227 0.46 6.52 -5.16
N ASN A 228 1.60 6.08 -4.67
CA ASN A 228 1.93 6.16 -3.24
C ASN A 228 3.39 6.54 -3.01
N CYS A 229 3.67 7.03 -1.81
CA CYS A 229 5.02 7.30 -1.31
C CYS A 229 5.82 8.32 -2.14
N SER A 230 7.14 8.42 -1.89
CA SER A 230 8.14 9.34 -2.48
C SER A 230 7.86 10.82 -2.22
N THR A 231 6.69 11.31 -2.56
CA THR A 231 6.34 12.74 -2.51
C THR A 231 5.09 13.02 -1.66
N GLY A 232 4.84 14.29 -1.41
CA GLY A 232 3.57 14.76 -0.85
C GLY A 232 2.47 14.86 -1.92
N PRO A 233 1.22 15.16 -1.49
CA PRO A 233 0.10 15.21 -2.42
C PRO A 233 0.22 16.35 -3.45
N VAL A 234 0.93 17.43 -3.12
CA VAL A 234 1.10 18.58 -4.04
C VAL A 234 1.87 18.15 -5.30
N GLU A 235 2.97 17.42 -5.12
CA GLU A 235 3.83 16.93 -6.22
C GLU A 235 3.12 15.88 -7.07
N MET A 236 2.15 15.15 -6.51
CA MET A 236 1.36 14.16 -7.25
C MET A 236 0.31 14.79 -8.19
N THR A 237 -0.03 16.07 -8.00
CA THR A 237 -1.13 16.74 -8.70
C THR A 237 -1.10 16.56 -10.22
N PRO A 238 0.01 16.81 -10.95
CA PRO A 238 0.02 16.68 -12.41
C PRO A 238 -0.27 15.26 -12.89
N SER A 239 0.25 14.26 -12.18
CA SER A 239 0.04 12.85 -12.51
C SER A 239 -1.39 12.40 -12.21
N ILE A 240 -1.98 12.84 -11.09
CA ILE A 240 -3.37 12.55 -10.74
C ILE A 240 -4.34 13.23 -11.71
N GLN A 241 -4.07 14.46 -12.12
CA GLN A 241 -4.88 15.14 -13.13
C GLN A 241 -4.88 14.34 -14.44
N TRP A 242 -3.72 13.95 -14.94
CA TRP A 242 -3.62 13.16 -16.17
C TRP A 242 -4.36 11.83 -16.04
N LEU A 243 -4.16 11.10 -14.94
CA LEU A 243 -4.86 9.84 -14.68
C LEU A 243 -6.37 10.04 -14.62
N ASN A 244 -6.86 11.11 -13.97
CA ASN A 244 -8.29 11.39 -13.92
C ASN A 244 -8.91 11.62 -15.31
N GLU A 245 -8.15 12.15 -16.25
CA GLU A 245 -8.59 12.39 -17.61
C GLU A 245 -8.53 11.13 -18.50
N GLN A 246 -7.49 10.32 -18.35
CA GLN A 246 -7.12 9.25 -19.30
C GLN A 246 -7.36 7.82 -18.76
N ASN A 247 -7.51 7.62 -17.46
CA ASN A 247 -7.68 6.32 -16.85
C ASN A 247 -9.18 6.00 -16.64
N ASP A 248 -9.58 4.75 -16.85
CA ASP A 248 -10.96 4.29 -16.60
C ASP A 248 -11.14 3.56 -15.26
N LEU A 249 -10.05 3.28 -14.56
CA LEU A 249 -10.06 2.59 -13.26
C LEU A 249 -10.24 3.57 -12.09
N PRO A 250 -10.72 3.12 -10.94
CA PRO A 250 -10.63 3.86 -9.69
C PRO A 250 -9.19 4.26 -9.40
N LEU A 251 -8.98 5.53 -9.00
CA LEU A 251 -7.66 6.03 -8.63
C LEU A 251 -7.43 5.93 -7.13
N LEU A 252 -6.22 5.48 -6.77
CA LEU A 252 -5.70 5.48 -5.42
C LEU A 252 -4.64 6.60 -5.28
N VAL A 253 -4.75 7.40 -4.19
CA VAL A 253 -3.80 8.47 -3.87
C VAL A 253 -3.40 8.35 -2.40
N VAL A 254 -2.16 7.88 -2.16
CA VAL A 254 -1.62 7.61 -0.83
C VAL A 254 -0.25 8.31 -0.67
N PRO A 255 -0.24 9.64 -0.48
CA PRO A 255 0.98 10.44 -0.41
C PRO A 255 1.66 10.33 0.96
N ASN A 256 2.93 10.72 1.01
CA ASN A 256 3.62 11.03 2.25
C ASN A 256 3.05 12.31 2.90
N ALA A 257 3.34 12.50 4.18
CA ALA A 257 3.07 13.79 4.87
C ALA A 257 4.05 14.89 4.38
N GLY A 258 3.98 15.18 3.07
CA GLY A 258 4.89 16.09 2.37
C GLY A 258 6.19 15.41 1.90
N MET A 259 7.07 16.22 1.32
CA MET A 259 8.39 15.75 0.89
C MET A 259 9.25 15.39 2.11
N PRO A 260 9.98 14.25 2.06
CA PRO A 260 10.93 13.91 3.13
C PRO A 260 12.11 14.88 3.15
N GLU A 261 12.49 15.33 4.35
CA GLU A 261 13.71 16.08 4.60
C GLU A 261 14.69 15.21 5.39
N ASN A 262 15.97 15.19 4.98
CA ASN A 262 17.00 14.49 5.74
C ASN A 262 17.41 15.32 6.97
N GLN A 263 17.16 14.82 8.17
CA GLN A 263 17.62 15.41 9.43
C GLN A 263 18.41 14.35 10.22
N GLY A 264 19.73 14.53 10.24
CA GLY A 264 20.61 13.61 10.96
C GLY A 264 20.55 12.15 10.47
N GLY A 265 20.38 11.93 9.15
CA GLY A 265 20.29 10.61 8.55
C GLY A 265 18.90 9.97 8.57
N ARG A 266 17.90 10.66 9.12
CA ARG A 266 16.49 10.19 9.16
C ARG A 266 15.60 11.05 8.28
N ALA A 267 14.63 10.42 7.61
CA ALA A 267 13.58 11.13 6.89
C ALA A 267 12.58 11.75 7.89
N VAL A 268 12.38 13.05 7.80
CA VAL A 268 11.41 13.81 8.58
C VAL A 268 10.37 14.40 7.65
N TYR A 269 9.11 14.27 8.03
CA TYR A 269 7.96 14.74 7.26
C TYR A 269 7.29 15.89 8.01
N LYS A 270 7.06 17.02 7.32
CA LYS A 270 6.62 18.28 7.96
C LYS A 270 5.21 18.71 7.61
N MET A 271 4.57 18.06 6.62
CA MET A 271 3.20 18.41 6.26
C MET A 271 2.26 18.04 7.40
N THR A 272 1.53 19.05 7.91
CA THR A 272 0.57 18.82 8.98
C THR A 272 -0.66 18.05 8.49
N PRO A 273 -1.41 17.37 9.39
CA PRO A 273 -2.67 16.75 9.05
C PRO A 273 -3.66 17.71 8.36
N GLN A 274 -3.69 18.98 8.78
CA GLN A 274 -4.56 20.02 8.23
C GLN A 274 -4.15 20.39 6.79
N ASP A 275 -2.85 20.56 6.53
CA ASP A 275 -2.34 20.89 5.20
C ASP A 275 -2.61 19.75 4.22
N MET A 276 -2.34 18.51 4.64
CA MET A 276 -2.63 17.33 3.84
C MET A 276 -4.13 17.22 3.52
N ALA A 277 -4.99 17.36 4.54
CA ALA A 277 -6.43 17.27 4.36
C ALA A 277 -6.96 18.34 3.39
N LYS A 278 -6.38 19.56 3.38
CA LYS A 278 -6.75 20.62 2.44
C LYS A 278 -6.49 20.20 1.00
N VAL A 279 -5.29 19.70 0.67
CA VAL A 279 -4.95 19.27 -0.68
C VAL A 279 -5.79 18.05 -1.10
N MET A 280 -5.98 17.09 -0.19
CA MET A 280 -6.78 15.89 -0.49
C MET A 280 -8.28 16.23 -0.67
N LYS A 281 -8.80 17.26 0.02
CA LYS A 281 -10.16 17.76 -0.23
C LYS A 281 -10.29 18.34 -1.64
N ASP A 282 -9.28 19.08 -2.11
CA ASP A 282 -9.25 19.61 -3.47
C ASP A 282 -9.22 18.45 -4.49
N PHE A 283 -8.45 17.41 -4.26
CA PHE A 283 -8.44 16.21 -5.12
C PHE A 283 -9.82 15.56 -5.20
N LEU A 284 -10.48 15.33 -4.06
CA LEU A 284 -11.83 14.74 -4.03
C LEU A 284 -12.88 15.65 -4.70
N SER A 285 -12.65 16.95 -4.76
CA SER A 285 -13.55 17.90 -5.40
C SER A 285 -13.36 17.99 -6.91
N GLN A 286 -12.10 17.89 -7.38
CA GLN A 286 -11.73 18.10 -8.77
C GLN A 286 -11.66 16.79 -9.58
N TYR A 287 -11.28 15.68 -8.95
CA TYR A 287 -10.95 14.43 -9.63
C TYR A 287 -11.94 13.32 -9.27
N GLY A 288 -12.96 13.16 -10.08
CA GLY A 288 -14.07 12.22 -9.81
C GLY A 288 -13.66 10.74 -9.80
N LYS A 289 -12.51 10.40 -10.41
CA LYS A 289 -11.96 9.03 -10.43
C LYS A 289 -11.13 8.71 -9.17
N VAL A 290 -10.78 9.68 -8.32
CA VAL A 290 -10.14 9.43 -7.03
C VAL A 290 -11.16 8.79 -6.10
N ARG A 291 -11.02 7.49 -5.90
CA ARG A 291 -11.95 6.65 -5.13
C ARG A 291 -11.33 6.06 -3.88
N ILE A 292 -10.00 6.09 -3.79
CA ILE A 292 -9.26 5.59 -2.63
C ILE A 292 -8.27 6.68 -2.23
N ILE A 293 -8.28 7.05 -0.96
CA ILE A 293 -7.28 7.92 -0.37
C ILE A 293 -6.76 7.33 0.94
N GLY A 294 -5.55 7.69 1.31
CA GLY A 294 -4.90 7.25 2.55
C GLY A 294 -3.63 8.05 2.79
N GLY A 295 -2.75 7.53 3.61
CA GLY A 295 -1.46 8.14 3.90
C GLY A 295 -0.32 7.15 3.87
N CYS A 296 0.85 7.59 3.35
CA CYS A 296 2.09 6.84 3.39
C CYS A 296 3.05 7.45 4.44
N CYS A 297 4.35 7.39 4.22
CA CYS A 297 5.37 7.80 5.18
C CYS A 297 5.10 9.14 5.87
N GLY A 298 5.32 9.19 7.18
CA GLY A 298 5.10 10.38 8.00
C GLY A 298 3.66 10.65 8.42
N THR A 299 2.67 9.97 7.82
CA THR A 299 1.28 10.08 8.26
C THR A 299 1.01 9.30 9.55
N ASN A 300 0.01 9.73 10.30
CA ASN A 300 -0.42 9.15 11.56
C ASN A 300 -1.95 9.14 11.68
N THR A 301 -2.45 8.76 12.83
CA THR A 301 -3.89 8.67 13.11
C THR A 301 -4.64 10.00 12.95
N GLU A 302 -3.99 11.14 13.23
CA GLU A 302 -4.61 12.46 13.04
C GLU A 302 -4.82 12.78 11.56
N HIS A 303 -3.85 12.44 10.70
CA HIS A 303 -3.99 12.53 9.25
C HIS A 303 -5.21 11.73 8.79
N ILE A 304 -5.31 10.47 9.20
CA ILE A 304 -6.41 9.57 8.79
C ILE A 304 -7.76 10.07 9.31
N ALA A 305 -7.82 10.58 10.54
CA ALA A 305 -9.05 11.13 11.10
C ALA A 305 -9.53 12.37 10.32
N LEU A 306 -8.62 13.25 9.88
CA LEU A 306 -8.99 14.40 9.06
C LEU A 306 -9.38 13.99 7.63
N LEU A 307 -8.70 12.99 7.04
CA LEU A 307 -9.13 12.41 5.76
C LEU A 307 -10.53 11.79 5.86
N ARG A 308 -10.87 11.13 6.96
CA ARG A 308 -12.23 10.62 7.20
C ARG A 308 -13.24 11.75 7.20
N LYS A 309 -12.93 12.84 7.90
CA LYS A 309 -13.81 14.02 7.98
C LYS A 309 -14.11 14.59 6.60
N ILE A 310 -13.10 14.85 5.77
CA ILE A 310 -13.30 15.40 4.41
C ILE A 310 -14.09 14.47 3.50
N ILE A 311 -13.91 13.14 3.65
CA ILE A 311 -14.72 12.15 2.90
C ILE A 311 -16.19 12.24 3.33
N ASP A 312 -16.48 12.32 4.63
CA ASP A 312 -17.85 12.38 5.16
C ASP A 312 -18.55 13.67 4.74
N GLU A 313 -17.84 14.81 4.75
CA GLU A 313 -18.33 16.09 4.21
C GLU A 313 -18.72 15.92 2.74
N LYS A 314 -17.82 15.40 1.90
CA LYS A 314 -18.04 15.21 0.46
C LYS A 314 -19.23 14.27 0.16
N GLN A 315 -19.33 13.17 0.89
CA GLN A 315 -20.44 12.22 0.71
C GLN A 315 -21.79 12.79 1.17
N SER A 316 -21.79 13.71 2.13
CA SER A 316 -23.00 14.41 2.59
C SER A 316 -23.47 15.45 1.57
N GLU A 317 -22.55 16.12 0.88
CA GLU A 317 -22.86 17.07 -0.19
C GLU A 317 -23.55 16.36 -1.39
N ASN A 318 -23.09 15.15 -1.75
CA ASN A 318 -23.65 14.37 -2.86
C ASN A 318 -25.02 13.75 -2.59
N LYS A 319 -25.50 13.79 -1.34
CA LYS A 319 -26.84 13.29 -0.94
C LYS A 319 -27.91 14.38 -0.91
N ARG A 320 -27.51 15.65 -1.04
CA ARG A 320 -28.39 16.81 -1.12
C ARG A 320 -28.67 17.17 -2.57
#